data_790ea8fac771bf8cab395060855fac5e
#
_entry.id   790ea8fac771bf8cab395060855fac5e
#
_cell.length_a   1.000
_cell.length_b   1.000
_cell.length_c   1.000
_cell.angle_alpha   90.00
_cell.angle_beta   90.00
_cell.angle_gamma   90.00
#
_symmetry.space_group_name_H-M   'P 1'
#
loop_
_entity.id
_entity.type
_entity.pdbx_description
1 polymer ?
#
loop_
_entity_poly.entity_id
_entity_poly.type
_entity_poly.pdbx_seq_one_letter_code
_entity_poly.pdbx_strand_id
1 'polypeptide(L)'
;MSLFTGGSTGRPKIWQKTIRNLFSEAFYLSEKFGFSLDDRIVATVPPYHIYGILFSVLVPLVSSASVMADTPTFPHEIINAIVRQKATVLVSVPIHYKTLAGSTMPNHSLRMAFSSAGALDKTDGKNFTGQTGTGITEIYGSTETGGIAYRCRAMDDAALTVFETVDVEIIDEQIHVRSDYISPNVSRDEDGFSRTGDRGGKFDPDRFILYGRSDGIVKIGGKRVDLEEIREKILSIPEVADALILSAPGSKGREHEIAAVLEGKISPKQVRKQLSKKLEPYAQPRNIKVVDRIPRNHMGKYDMEKIQKLFQPS
;
A
#
# COMPACT_ATOMS: atom_id res chain seq x y z
N MET A 1 -11.96 -2.82 19.87
CA MET A 1 -12.04 -1.70 18.91
C MET A 1 -12.48 -2.21 17.55
N SER A 2 -13.29 -1.44 16.82
CA SER A 2 -13.74 -1.83 15.48
C SER A 2 -13.16 -0.86 14.44
N LEU A 3 -12.52 -1.39 13.41
CA LEU A 3 -11.94 -0.63 12.31
C LEU A 3 -12.69 -0.93 11.01
N PHE A 4 -12.92 0.10 10.21
CA PHE A 4 -13.63 0.00 8.95
C PHE A 4 -12.65 0.07 7.80
N THR A 5 -12.78 -0.83 6.83
CA THR A 5 -12.03 -0.76 5.57
C THR A 5 -13.00 -0.68 4.39
N GLY A 6 -12.70 0.17 3.42
CA GLY A 6 -13.42 0.16 2.15
C GLY A 6 -13.14 -1.16 1.42
N GLY A 7 -14.16 -2.03 1.31
CA GLY A 7 -14.01 -3.24 0.51
C GLY A 7 -13.97 -2.92 -0.98
N SER A 8 -13.21 -3.69 -1.77
CA SER A 8 -13.22 -3.63 -3.25
C SER A 8 -14.60 -3.83 -3.86
N THR A 9 -15.54 -4.41 -3.10
CA THR A 9 -16.93 -4.65 -3.46
C THR A 9 -17.89 -3.50 -3.09
N GLY A 10 -17.37 -2.36 -2.57
CA GLY A 10 -18.15 -1.18 -2.19
C GLY A 10 -18.83 -1.26 -0.81
N ARG A 11 -18.85 -2.43 -0.15
CA ARG A 11 -19.35 -2.56 1.22
C ARG A 11 -18.20 -2.48 2.23
N PRO A 12 -18.27 -1.59 3.25
CA PRO A 12 -17.26 -1.54 4.29
C PRO A 12 -17.18 -2.87 5.05
N LYS A 13 -15.95 -3.37 5.24
CA LYS A 13 -15.68 -4.49 6.13
C LYS A 13 -15.30 -3.97 7.51
N ILE A 14 -15.76 -4.65 8.55
CA ILE A 14 -15.47 -4.32 9.95
C ILE A 14 -14.47 -5.34 10.48
N TRP A 15 -13.35 -4.85 11.00
CA TRP A 15 -12.32 -5.66 11.63
C TRP A 15 -12.24 -5.32 13.12
N GLN A 16 -12.36 -6.34 13.95
CA GLN A 16 -12.23 -6.16 15.39
C GLN A 16 -10.76 -6.31 15.79
N LYS A 17 -10.28 -5.41 16.63
CA LYS A 17 -8.96 -5.52 17.26
C LYS A 17 -9.14 -5.56 18.77
N THR A 18 -8.54 -6.54 19.41
CA THR A 18 -8.44 -6.62 20.85
C THR A 18 -7.36 -5.67 21.36
N ILE A 19 -7.36 -5.39 22.66
CA ILE A 19 -6.26 -4.66 23.31
C ILE A 19 -4.94 -5.42 23.08
N ARG A 20 -4.96 -6.76 23.23
CA ARG A 20 -3.78 -7.59 22.99
C ARG A 20 -3.23 -7.41 21.56
N ASN A 21 -4.07 -7.50 20.52
CA ASN A 21 -3.61 -7.31 19.15
C ASN A 21 -2.87 -5.98 18.96
N LEU A 22 -3.46 -4.89 19.48
CA LEU A 22 -2.95 -3.54 19.29
C LEU A 22 -1.67 -3.27 20.08
N PHE A 23 -1.64 -3.66 21.34
CA PHE A 23 -0.48 -3.38 22.20
C PHE A 23 0.68 -4.32 21.93
N SER A 24 0.45 -5.61 21.60
CA SER A 24 1.53 -6.51 21.20
C SER A 24 2.25 -5.98 19.95
N GLU A 25 1.50 -5.49 18.95
CA GLU A 25 2.08 -4.89 17.76
C GLU A 25 2.81 -3.57 18.07
N ALA A 26 2.22 -2.71 18.90
CA ALA A 26 2.83 -1.44 19.26
C ALA A 26 4.14 -1.59 20.05
N PHE A 27 4.20 -2.52 21.00
CA PHE A 27 5.42 -2.82 21.76
C PHE A 27 6.51 -3.37 20.82
N TYR A 28 6.15 -4.33 19.97
CA TYR A 28 7.08 -4.89 19.00
C TYR A 28 7.65 -3.80 18.05
N LEU A 29 6.80 -2.96 17.47
CA LEU A 29 7.24 -1.89 16.58
C LEU A 29 8.11 -0.86 17.30
N SER A 30 7.77 -0.53 18.55
CA SER A 30 8.55 0.39 19.38
C SER A 30 9.95 -0.15 19.64
N GLU A 31 10.08 -1.42 20.03
CA GLU A 31 11.36 -2.08 20.29
C GLU A 31 12.16 -2.28 19.00
N LYS A 32 11.54 -2.84 17.96
CA LYS A 32 12.17 -3.15 16.68
C LYS A 32 12.82 -1.95 16.03
N PHE A 33 12.18 -0.80 16.06
CA PHE A 33 12.67 0.43 15.43
C PHE A 33 13.31 1.41 16.42
N GLY A 34 13.42 1.04 17.70
CA GLY A 34 14.08 1.83 18.72
C GLY A 34 13.42 3.18 18.96
N PHE A 35 12.09 3.20 19.09
CA PHE A 35 11.38 4.40 19.51
C PHE A 35 11.68 4.73 20.97
N SER A 36 11.85 6.01 21.28
CA SER A 36 12.18 6.49 22.61
C SER A 36 11.52 7.83 22.93
N LEU A 37 11.69 8.29 24.18
CA LEU A 37 11.20 9.60 24.64
C LEU A 37 11.81 10.80 23.87
N ASP A 38 12.95 10.60 23.20
CA ASP A 38 13.59 11.63 22.39
C ASP A 38 12.94 11.80 21.01
N ASP A 39 12.05 10.88 20.64
CA ASP A 39 11.39 10.95 19.35
C ASP A 39 10.24 11.93 19.29
N ARG A 40 10.17 12.60 18.15
CA ARG A 40 9.07 13.49 17.77
C ARG A 40 8.50 13.06 16.44
N ILE A 41 7.26 12.59 16.51
CA ILE A 41 6.59 11.97 15.38
C ILE A 41 5.69 12.98 14.67
N VAL A 42 5.89 13.12 13.36
CA VAL A 42 4.93 13.75 12.46
C VAL A 42 4.26 12.65 11.65
N ALA A 43 2.93 12.52 11.79
CA ALA A 43 2.13 11.54 11.07
C ALA A 43 1.22 12.25 10.06
N THR A 44 1.28 11.82 8.80
CA THR A 44 0.41 12.32 7.73
C THR A 44 -0.80 11.40 7.53
N VAL A 45 -0.98 10.45 8.42
CA VAL A 45 -2.04 9.43 8.39
C VAL A 45 -2.99 9.64 9.56
N PRO A 46 -4.31 9.61 9.31
CA PRO A 46 -5.28 9.82 10.37
C PRO A 46 -5.25 8.71 11.44
N PRO A 47 -5.46 9.05 12.72
CA PRO A 47 -5.40 8.08 13.83
C PRO A 47 -6.60 7.13 13.91
N TYR A 48 -7.56 7.18 12.99
CA TYR A 48 -8.67 6.23 12.89
C TYR A 48 -8.42 5.07 11.92
N HIS A 49 -7.26 5.01 11.27
CA HIS A 49 -6.79 3.85 10.50
C HIS A 49 -5.75 3.08 11.30
N ILE A 50 -5.66 1.76 11.11
CA ILE A 50 -4.75 0.91 11.89
C ILE A 50 -3.31 1.43 11.89
N TYR A 51 -2.80 1.84 10.73
CA TYR A 51 -1.46 2.38 10.61
C TYR A 51 -1.28 3.69 11.40
N GLY A 52 -2.25 4.59 11.33
CA GLY A 52 -2.25 5.82 12.12
C GLY A 52 -2.39 5.54 13.62
N ILE A 53 -3.31 4.65 14.03
CA ILE A 53 -3.46 4.26 15.44
C ILE A 53 -2.15 3.73 16.00
N LEU A 54 -1.49 2.83 15.28
CA LEU A 54 -0.22 2.24 15.74
C LEU A 54 0.85 3.32 15.90
N PHE A 55 1.13 4.09 14.86
CA PHE A 55 2.28 4.98 14.84
C PHE A 55 2.06 6.38 15.40
N SER A 56 0.80 6.85 15.52
CA SER A 56 0.52 8.17 16.09
C SER A 56 -0.24 8.14 17.42
N VAL A 57 -0.58 6.94 17.93
CA VAL A 57 -1.23 6.82 19.25
C VAL A 57 -0.49 5.79 20.11
N LEU A 58 -0.42 4.53 19.66
CA LEU A 58 0.02 3.44 20.53
C LEU A 58 1.54 3.36 20.66
N VAL A 59 2.30 3.48 19.58
CA VAL A 59 3.77 3.54 19.64
C VAL A 59 4.24 4.72 20.49
N PRO A 60 3.75 5.97 20.30
CA PRO A 60 4.05 7.07 21.22
C PRO A 60 3.72 6.75 22.68
N LEU A 61 2.57 6.14 22.93
CA LEU A 61 2.13 5.80 24.29
C LEU A 61 3.08 4.81 24.98
N VAL A 62 3.58 3.77 24.26
CA VAL A 62 4.45 2.74 24.84
C VAL A 62 5.92 3.15 24.89
N SER A 63 6.36 4.06 24.00
CA SER A 63 7.75 4.55 23.92
C SER A 63 7.99 5.87 24.64
N SER A 64 6.93 6.54 25.10
CA SER A 64 6.96 7.92 25.60
C SER A 64 7.42 8.96 24.57
N ALA A 65 7.40 8.61 23.27
CA ALA A 65 7.67 9.54 22.19
C ALA A 65 6.57 10.62 22.11
N SER A 66 6.93 11.82 21.69
CA SER A 66 5.94 12.87 21.41
C SER A 66 5.40 12.76 20.00
N VAL A 67 4.14 13.16 19.79
CA VAL A 67 3.50 13.16 18.48
C VAL A 67 2.81 14.51 18.24
N MET A 68 2.91 15.00 17.01
CA MET A 68 2.15 16.18 16.58
C MET A 68 0.66 15.82 16.47
N ALA A 69 -0.21 16.64 17.07
CA ALA A 69 -1.65 16.37 17.07
C ALA A 69 -2.30 16.54 15.69
N ASP A 70 -1.77 17.45 14.85
CA ASP A 70 -2.29 17.70 13.53
C ASP A 70 -1.78 16.64 12.53
N THR A 71 -2.58 16.40 11.49
CA THR A 71 -2.26 15.47 10.39
C THR A 71 -2.04 16.27 9.10
N PRO A 72 -0.82 16.75 8.84
CA PRO A 72 -0.52 17.53 7.64
C PRO A 72 -0.63 16.64 6.38
N THR A 73 -1.19 17.19 5.29
CA THR A 73 -1.44 16.43 4.05
C THR A 73 -0.77 17.04 2.83
N PHE A 74 -0.63 18.36 2.80
CA PHE A 74 0.06 19.04 1.69
C PHE A 74 1.58 19.06 1.88
N PRO A 75 2.38 18.99 0.81
CA PRO A 75 3.84 18.93 0.90
C PRO A 75 4.45 20.03 1.77
N HIS A 76 4.01 21.28 1.61
CA HIS A 76 4.49 22.40 2.39
C HIS A 76 4.13 22.31 3.89
N GLU A 77 2.95 21.74 4.22
CA GLU A 77 2.55 21.51 5.61
C GLU A 77 3.39 20.43 6.25
N ILE A 78 3.65 19.33 5.51
CA ILE A 78 4.49 18.22 5.98
C ILE A 78 5.90 18.71 6.26
N ILE A 79 6.50 19.46 5.31
CA ILE A 79 7.84 20.04 5.46
C ILE A 79 7.89 21.00 6.64
N ASN A 80 6.91 21.91 6.75
CA ASN A 80 6.83 22.84 7.86
C ASN A 80 6.68 22.13 9.21
N ALA A 81 5.87 21.07 9.27
CA ALA A 81 5.71 20.26 10.47
C ALA A 81 7.04 19.59 10.87
N ILE A 82 7.73 18.96 9.94
CA ILE A 82 9.03 18.33 10.17
C ILE A 82 10.01 19.32 10.78
N VAL A 83 10.14 20.50 10.17
CA VAL A 83 11.12 21.52 10.61
C VAL A 83 10.73 22.16 11.94
N ARG A 84 9.47 22.62 12.09
CA ARG A 84 9.01 23.32 13.30
C ARG A 84 8.98 22.44 14.53
N GLN A 85 8.56 21.18 14.37
CA GLN A 85 8.51 20.21 15.47
C GLN A 85 9.89 19.57 15.73
N LYS A 86 10.91 19.85 14.90
CA LYS A 86 12.18 19.13 14.90
C LYS A 86 11.94 17.63 14.88
N ALA A 87 11.06 17.18 13.97
CA ALA A 87 10.64 15.80 13.91
C ALA A 87 11.83 14.86 13.66
N THR A 88 11.85 13.77 14.44
CA THR A 88 12.83 12.69 14.27
C THR A 88 12.24 11.53 13.46
N VAL A 89 10.91 11.43 13.42
CA VAL A 89 10.19 10.37 12.74
C VAL A 89 9.09 10.95 11.85
N LEU A 90 9.07 10.51 10.59
CA LEU A 90 7.97 10.77 9.65
C LEU A 90 7.18 9.49 9.40
N VAL A 91 5.88 9.51 9.64
CA VAL A 91 4.94 8.41 9.35
C VAL A 91 4.02 8.85 8.23
N SER A 92 4.14 8.24 7.05
CA SER A 92 3.47 8.74 5.86
C SER A 92 3.01 7.62 4.91
N VAL A 93 2.48 7.99 3.77
CA VAL A 93 1.96 7.08 2.74
C VAL A 93 2.62 7.38 1.38
N PRO A 94 2.63 6.43 0.43
CA PRO A 94 3.32 6.59 -0.85
C PRO A 94 2.99 7.87 -1.60
N ILE A 95 1.72 8.28 -1.61
CA ILE A 95 1.31 9.49 -2.34
C ILE A 95 1.95 10.77 -1.78
N HIS A 96 2.19 10.84 -0.47
CA HIS A 96 2.86 11.98 0.11
C HIS A 96 4.36 11.97 -0.21
N TYR A 97 5.02 10.81 -0.19
CA TYR A 97 6.42 10.71 -0.63
C TYR A 97 6.59 11.12 -2.09
N LYS A 98 5.67 10.71 -2.97
CA LYS A 98 5.66 11.16 -4.36
C LYS A 98 5.59 12.68 -4.49
N THR A 99 4.78 13.34 -3.68
CA THR A 99 4.64 14.80 -3.72
C THR A 99 5.81 15.52 -3.04
N LEU A 100 6.42 14.93 -2.02
CA LEU A 100 7.61 15.46 -1.36
C LEU A 100 8.85 15.37 -2.25
N ALA A 101 8.93 14.39 -3.15
CA ALA A 101 10.06 14.20 -4.07
C ALA A 101 10.32 15.41 -4.97
N GLY A 102 9.31 16.25 -5.24
CA GLY A 102 9.43 17.49 -6.01
C GLY A 102 9.72 18.74 -5.18
N SER A 103 9.90 18.61 -3.86
CA SER A 103 10.05 19.74 -2.94
C SER A 103 11.45 19.75 -2.34
N THR A 104 11.96 20.97 -2.01
CA THR A 104 13.23 21.08 -1.28
C THR A 104 12.99 20.81 0.20
N MET A 105 13.73 19.87 0.78
CA MET A 105 13.72 19.58 2.21
C MET A 105 14.78 20.47 2.90
N PRO A 106 14.37 21.41 3.78
CA PRO A 106 15.32 22.17 4.58
C PRO A 106 16.08 21.31 5.59
N ASN A 107 17.02 21.89 6.31
CA ASN A 107 17.71 21.19 7.38
C ASN A 107 16.71 20.65 8.42
N HIS A 108 16.82 19.36 8.77
CA HIS A 108 15.86 18.63 9.59
C HIS A 108 16.57 17.62 10.52
N SER A 109 15.78 16.99 11.39
CA SER A 109 16.27 16.02 12.39
C SER A 109 15.75 14.60 12.14
N LEU A 110 15.19 14.31 10.96
CA LEU A 110 14.63 12.98 10.66
C LEU A 110 15.72 11.90 10.76
N ARG A 111 15.45 10.88 11.55
CA ARG A 111 16.25 9.66 11.67
C ARG A 111 15.52 8.44 11.12
N MET A 112 14.19 8.49 11.06
CA MET A 112 13.35 7.41 10.54
C MET A 112 12.22 7.98 9.68
N ALA A 113 11.84 7.23 8.64
CA ALA A 113 10.67 7.49 7.83
C ALA A 113 9.95 6.16 7.53
N PHE A 114 8.63 6.13 7.71
CA PHE A 114 7.80 4.96 7.51
C PHE A 114 6.79 5.19 6.40
N SER A 115 6.54 4.14 5.61
CA SER A 115 5.49 4.11 4.58
C SER A 115 4.65 2.84 4.73
N SER A 116 3.35 2.94 4.54
CA SER A 116 2.44 1.79 4.50
C SER A 116 1.18 2.14 3.68
N ALA A 117 0.18 1.25 3.72
CA ALA A 117 -1.12 1.38 3.05
C ALA A 117 -1.09 1.30 1.51
N GLY A 118 0.06 1.12 0.90
CA GLY A 118 0.25 0.92 -0.54
C GLY A 118 1.71 0.69 -0.87
N ALA A 119 2.00 0.22 -2.08
CA ALA A 119 3.37 0.05 -2.54
C ALA A 119 4.04 1.43 -2.76
N LEU A 120 5.21 1.62 -2.18
CA LEU A 120 6.01 2.81 -2.43
C LEU A 120 6.80 2.64 -3.74
N ASP A 121 6.68 3.62 -4.63
CA ASP A 121 7.50 3.64 -5.84
C ASP A 121 8.99 3.78 -5.48
N LYS A 122 9.81 2.99 -6.17
CA LYS A 122 11.26 2.95 -5.94
C LYS A 122 11.93 4.28 -6.19
N THR A 123 11.50 5.00 -7.22
CA THR A 123 12.03 6.33 -7.58
C THR A 123 11.67 7.36 -6.52
N ASP A 124 10.42 7.35 -6.03
CA ASP A 124 9.99 8.26 -4.98
C ASP A 124 10.75 8.00 -3.68
N GLY A 125 10.98 6.73 -3.32
CA GLY A 125 11.80 6.35 -2.17
C GLY A 125 13.25 6.81 -2.29
N LYS A 126 13.87 6.62 -3.46
CA LYS A 126 15.23 7.09 -3.73
C LYS A 126 15.34 8.61 -3.68
N ASN A 127 14.39 9.32 -4.27
CA ASN A 127 14.37 10.78 -4.27
C ASN A 127 14.27 11.34 -2.85
N PHE A 128 13.35 10.80 -2.03
CA PHE A 128 13.23 11.21 -0.64
C PHE A 128 14.52 10.92 0.15
N THR A 129 15.08 9.72 0.01
CA THR A 129 16.35 9.36 0.68
C THR A 129 17.51 10.26 0.23
N GLY A 130 17.60 10.59 -1.05
CA GLY A 130 18.62 11.51 -1.59
C GLY A 130 18.50 12.93 -1.04
N GLN A 131 17.28 13.40 -0.79
CA GLN A 131 17.03 14.74 -0.24
C GLN A 131 17.23 14.82 1.28
N THR A 132 16.96 13.73 2.00
CA THR A 132 16.92 13.75 3.48
C THR A 132 18.06 12.96 4.12
N GLY A 133 18.74 12.11 3.39
CA GLY A 133 19.66 11.12 3.97
C GLY A 133 18.94 10.01 4.78
N THR A 134 17.61 10.05 4.88
CA THR A 134 16.80 9.12 5.68
C THR A 134 16.11 8.10 4.78
N GLY A 135 16.43 6.82 4.96
CA GLY A 135 15.75 5.73 4.23
C GLY A 135 14.30 5.56 4.68
N ILE A 136 13.44 5.12 3.76
CA ILE A 136 12.04 4.84 4.08
C ILE A 136 11.88 3.35 4.39
N THR A 137 11.36 3.04 5.57
CA THR A 137 10.93 1.70 5.96
C THR A 137 9.47 1.50 5.52
N GLU A 138 9.28 0.62 4.56
CA GLU A 138 7.95 0.19 4.12
C GLU A 138 7.44 -0.92 5.03
N ILE A 139 6.26 -0.75 5.61
CA ILE A 139 5.57 -1.76 6.42
C ILE A 139 4.49 -2.41 5.57
N TYR A 140 4.59 -3.71 5.39
CA TYR A 140 3.57 -4.53 4.74
C TYR A 140 2.66 -5.16 5.80
N GLY A 141 1.37 -5.06 5.56
CA GLY A 141 0.33 -5.60 6.41
C GLY A 141 -1.06 -5.08 6.01
N SER A 142 -2.06 -5.44 6.76
CA SER A 142 -3.44 -5.05 6.53
C SER A 142 -4.17 -4.76 7.85
N THR A 143 -5.37 -4.19 7.76
CA THR A 143 -6.18 -3.96 8.97
C THR A 143 -6.54 -5.27 9.67
N GLU A 144 -6.79 -6.32 8.91
CA GLU A 144 -7.13 -7.66 9.41
C GLU A 144 -5.94 -8.38 10.05
N THR A 145 -4.75 -8.29 9.47
CA THR A 145 -3.58 -9.06 9.91
C THR A 145 -2.68 -8.31 10.89
N GLY A 146 -2.73 -6.97 10.91
CA GLY A 146 -1.65 -6.17 11.46
C GLY A 146 -0.44 -6.15 10.53
N GLY A 147 0.71 -5.69 11.00
CA GLY A 147 1.98 -5.72 10.30
C GLY A 147 2.50 -7.14 10.13
N ILE A 148 3.03 -7.44 8.96
CA ILE A 148 3.56 -8.77 8.61
C ILE A 148 5.07 -8.70 8.39
N ALA A 149 5.52 -7.72 7.62
CA ALA A 149 6.89 -7.63 7.16
C ALA A 149 7.28 -6.18 6.83
N TYR A 150 8.54 -5.95 6.63
CA TYR A 150 9.09 -4.64 6.27
C TYR A 150 10.22 -4.75 5.25
N ARG A 151 10.54 -3.63 4.62
CA ARG A 151 11.76 -3.46 3.82
C ARG A 151 12.22 -2.01 3.85
N CYS A 152 13.52 -1.78 3.66
CA CYS A 152 14.07 -0.45 3.52
C CYS A 152 14.27 -0.11 2.04
N ARG A 153 13.57 0.88 1.53
CA ARG A 153 13.65 1.28 0.10
C ARG A 153 14.98 1.93 -0.31
N ALA A 154 15.77 2.38 0.64
CA ALA A 154 17.13 2.87 0.33
C ALA A 154 18.05 1.77 -0.21
N MET A 155 17.83 0.51 0.20
CA MET A 155 18.70 -0.63 -0.13
C MET A 155 18.35 -1.35 -1.43
N ASP A 156 17.39 -0.85 -2.22
CA ASP A 156 16.97 -1.43 -3.50
C ASP A 156 16.44 -2.87 -3.40
N ASP A 157 16.07 -3.32 -2.21
CA ASP A 157 15.60 -4.67 -1.97
C ASP A 157 14.12 -4.79 -2.35
N ALA A 158 13.81 -5.76 -3.22
CA ALA A 158 12.44 -6.11 -3.58
C ALA A 158 11.79 -7.00 -2.49
N ALA A 159 12.60 -7.74 -1.75
CA ALA A 159 12.13 -8.68 -0.74
C ALA A 159 11.69 -7.97 0.54
N LEU A 160 10.68 -8.53 1.17
CA LEU A 160 10.16 -8.11 2.47
C LEU A 160 10.73 -9.05 3.54
N THR A 161 11.28 -8.49 4.61
CA THR A 161 11.73 -9.24 5.80
C THR A 161 10.56 -9.42 6.74
N VAL A 162 10.26 -10.64 7.11
CA VAL A 162 9.16 -10.99 8.03
C VAL A 162 9.49 -10.44 9.43
N PHE A 163 8.48 -9.94 10.14
CA PHE A 163 8.65 -9.59 11.55
C PHE A 163 8.87 -10.83 12.40
N GLU A 164 9.80 -10.78 13.36
CA GLU A 164 10.21 -11.91 14.21
C GLU A 164 9.04 -12.50 15.04
N THR A 165 7.96 -11.74 15.18
CA THR A 165 6.74 -12.13 15.90
C THR A 165 5.62 -12.63 14.98
N VAL A 166 5.92 -12.82 13.70
CA VAL A 166 4.96 -13.25 12.68
C VAL A 166 5.50 -14.47 11.96
N ASP A 167 4.69 -15.50 11.85
CA ASP A 167 5.00 -16.65 10.99
C ASP A 167 4.35 -16.41 9.62
N VAL A 168 5.11 -16.71 8.56
CA VAL A 168 4.63 -16.61 7.18
C VAL A 168 4.86 -17.94 6.46
N GLU A 169 3.81 -18.47 5.88
CA GLU A 169 3.86 -19.59 4.94
C GLU A 169 3.36 -19.16 3.57
N ILE A 170 3.97 -19.73 2.53
CA ILE A 170 3.56 -19.49 1.15
C ILE A 170 3.21 -20.83 0.53
N ILE A 171 1.92 -21.02 0.25
CA ILE A 171 1.34 -22.24 -0.32
C ILE A 171 0.68 -21.84 -1.64
N ASP A 172 1.10 -22.46 -2.75
CA ASP A 172 0.61 -22.14 -4.09
C ASP A 172 0.61 -20.62 -4.40
N GLU A 173 1.73 -19.98 -4.04
CA GLU A 173 1.93 -18.52 -4.11
C GLU A 173 1.00 -17.70 -3.19
N GLN A 174 0.12 -18.29 -2.42
CA GLN A 174 -0.76 -17.61 -1.51
C GLN A 174 -0.05 -17.39 -0.17
N ILE A 175 -0.05 -16.16 0.33
CA ILE A 175 0.55 -15.81 1.62
C ILE A 175 -0.42 -16.15 2.75
N HIS A 176 0.05 -16.95 3.68
CA HIS A 176 -0.63 -17.30 4.93
C HIS A 176 0.18 -16.73 6.10
N VAL A 177 -0.49 -16.20 7.11
CA VAL A 177 0.15 -15.53 8.25
C VAL A 177 -0.44 -16.00 9.57
N ARG A 178 0.40 -16.08 10.59
CA ARG A 178 0.03 -16.34 11.98
C ARG A 178 0.73 -15.35 12.89
N SER A 179 -0.02 -14.63 13.71
CA SER A 179 0.50 -13.70 14.72
C SER A 179 -0.56 -13.35 15.76
N ASP A 180 -0.13 -12.73 16.86
CA ASP A 180 -0.99 -12.12 17.86
C ASP A 180 -1.70 -10.85 17.35
N TYR A 181 -1.33 -10.34 16.17
CA TYR A 181 -1.87 -9.09 15.61
C TYR A 181 -3.17 -9.31 14.83
N ILE A 182 -3.44 -10.54 14.42
CA ILE A 182 -4.60 -10.88 13.57
C ILE A 182 -5.92 -10.66 14.30
N SER A 183 -6.84 -9.98 13.63
CA SER A 183 -8.18 -9.71 14.14
C SER A 183 -8.91 -11.02 14.50
N PRO A 184 -9.65 -11.09 15.63
CA PRO A 184 -10.31 -12.34 16.07
C PRO A 184 -11.42 -12.81 15.13
N ASN A 185 -11.96 -11.91 14.29
CA ASN A 185 -12.98 -12.25 13.30
C ASN A 185 -12.41 -12.65 11.92
N VAL A 186 -11.10 -12.88 11.82
CA VAL A 186 -10.46 -13.47 10.63
C VAL A 186 -10.44 -14.98 10.77
N SER A 187 -10.85 -15.71 9.73
CA SER A 187 -10.81 -17.16 9.69
C SER A 187 -9.37 -17.66 9.77
N ARG A 188 -9.15 -18.71 10.56
CA ARG A 188 -7.87 -19.39 10.71
C ARG A 188 -8.04 -20.86 10.42
N ASP A 189 -7.01 -21.50 9.89
CA ASP A 189 -6.92 -22.94 9.77
C ASP A 189 -6.60 -23.63 11.12
N GLU A 190 -6.43 -24.95 11.09
CA GLU A 190 -6.15 -25.75 12.29
C GLU A 190 -4.81 -25.40 12.94
N ASP A 191 -3.81 -24.93 12.15
CA ASP A 191 -2.50 -24.51 12.60
C ASP A 191 -2.46 -23.03 13.02
N GLY A 192 -3.59 -22.33 12.95
CA GLY A 192 -3.76 -20.94 13.36
C GLY A 192 -3.36 -19.91 12.29
N PHE A 193 -3.03 -20.33 11.07
CA PHE A 193 -2.73 -19.44 9.98
C PHE A 193 -4.01 -18.84 9.35
N SER A 194 -3.89 -17.60 8.92
CA SER A 194 -4.92 -16.89 8.16
C SER A 194 -4.42 -16.61 6.77
N ARG A 195 -5.23 -16.96 5.78
CA ARG A 195 -4.93 -16.64 4.39
C ARG A 195 -5.11 -15.14 4.16
N THR A 196 -4.08 -14.49 3.63
CA THR A 196 -4.16 -13.11 3.18
C THR A 196 -4.82 -13.03 1.80
N GLY A 197 -5.13 -11.82 1.36
CA GLY A 197 -5.56 -11.61 -0.03
C GLY A 197 -4.39 -11.41 -1.00
N ASP A 198 -3.16 -11.73 -0.60
CA ASP A 198 -1.96 -11.40 -1.35
C ASP A 198 -1.20 -12.67 -1.78
N ARG A 199 -0.49 -12.56 -2.89
CA ARG A 199 0.40 -13.59 -3.44
C ARG A 199 1.85 -13.18 -3.26
N GLY A 200 2.70 -14.17 -3.05
CA GLY A 200 4.15 -13.96 -2.93
C GLY A 200 4.95 -15.23 -3.20
N GLY A 201 6.25 -15.08 -3.28
CA GLY A 201 7.19 -16.18 -3.43
C GLY A 201 8.28 -16.10 -2.36
N LYS A 202 8.67 -17.24 -1.82
CA LYS A 202 9.77 -17.35 -0.85
C LYS A 202 11.06 -16.87 -1.51
N PHE A 203 11.82 -16.03 -0.83
CA PHE A 203 13.10 -15.52 -1.28
C PHE A 203 14.26 -16.19 -0.50
N ASP A 204 14.15 -16.18 0.80
CA ASP A 204 15.02 -16.93 1.73
C ASP A 204 14.21 -17.28 3.00
N PRO A 205 14.79 -17.87 4.07
CA PRO A 205 14.01 -18.29 5.23
C PRO A 205 13.13 -17.22 5.85
N ASP A 206 13.63 -15.99 5.93
CA ASP A 206 12.98 -14.88 6.63
C ASP A 206 12.42 -13.80 5.70
N ARG A 207 12.53 -14.01 4.36
CA ARG A 207 12.12 -13.01 3.37
C ARG A 207 11.30 -13.60 2.25
N PHE A 208 10.40 -12.77 1.72
CA PHE A 208 9.58 -13.12 0.55
C PHE A 208 9.40 -11.92 -0.39
N ILE A 209 9.05 -12.22 -1.63
CA ILE A 209 8.69 -11.23 -2.64
C ILE A 209 7.17 -11.19 -2.77
N LEU A 210 6.59 -9.99 -2.72
CA LEU A 210 5.17 -9.78 -2.92
C LEU A 210 4.87 -9.69 -4.41
N TYR A 211 3.94 -10.53 -4.90
CA TYR A 211 3.52 -10.56 -6.32
C TYR A 211 2.25 -9.75 -6.56
N GLY A 212 1.57 -9.28 -5.51
CA GLY A 212 0.33 -8.53 -5.60
C GLY A 212 -0.86 -9.29 -5.02
N ARG A 213 -2.06 -8.84 -5.36
CA ARG A 213 -3.32 -9.38 -4.81
C ARG A 213 -3.78 -10.63 -5.53
N SER A 214 -4.27 -11.61 -4.78
CA SER A 214 -4.89 -12.81 -5.37
C SER A 214 -6.26 -12.53 -6.00
N ASP A 215 -6.96 -11.49 -5.55
CA ASP A 215 -8.19 -10.99 -6.18
C ASP A 215 -7.91 -10.21 -7.48
N GLY A 216 -6.66 -9.93 -7.79
CA GLY A 216 -6.19 -9.44 -9.08
C GLY A 216 -6.16 -10.49 -10.20
N ILE A 217 -6.34 -11.78 -9.89
CA ILE A 217 -6.42 -12.82 -10.91
C ILE A 217 -7.86 -13.03 -11.35
N VAL A 218 -8.12 -12.80 -12.63
CA VAL A 218 -9.44 -12.99 -13.24
C VAL A 218 -9.38 -14.09 -14.30
N LYS A 219 -10.50 -14.79 -14.51
CA LYS A 219 -10.65 -15.74 -15.62
C LYS A 219 -11.27 -15.02 -16.81
N ILE A 220 -10.53 -14.93 -17.92
CA ILE A 220 -11.00 -14.37 -19.18
C ILE A 220 -10.99 -15.47 -20.24
N GLY A 221 -12.17 -15.89 -20.67
CA GLY A 221 -12.29 -16.99 -21.64
C GLY A 221 -11.62 -18.28 -21.17
N GLY A 222 -11.74 -18.61 -19.88
CA GLY A 222 -11.15 -19.80 -19.26
C GLY A 222 -9.66 -19.71 -18.92
N LYS A 223 -8.97 -18.62 -19.28
CA LYS A 223 -7.55 -18.40 -18.99
C LYS A 223 -7.39 -17.50 -17.75
N ARG A 224 -6.41 -17.80 -16.91
CA ARG A 224 -6.03 -16.96 -15.76
C ARG A 224 -5.25 -15.75 -16.26
N VAL A 225 -5.66 -14.58 -15.86
CA VAL A 225 -5.03 -13.29 -16.20
C VAL A 225 -4.75 -12.54 -14.91
N ASP A 226 -3.51 -12.14 -14.71
CA ASP A 226 -3.08 -11.33 -13.61
C ASP A 226 -3.23 -9.85 -13.97
N LEU A 227 -4.08 -9.12 -13.25
CA LEU A 227 -4.34 -7.71 -13.50
C LEU A 227 -3.12 -6.85 -13.12
N GLU A 228 -2.30 -7.29 -12.16
CA GLU A 228 -1.08 -6.55 -11.79
C GLU A 228 -0.01 -6.68 -12.88
N GLU A 229 0.15 -7.86 -13.51
CA GLU A 229 1.02 -8.01 -14.67
C GLU A 229 0.63 -7.06 -15.81
N ILE A 230 -0.68 -6.90 -16.05
CA ILE A 230 -1.17 -5.95 -17.06
C ILE A 230 -0.84 -4.52 -16.64
N ARG A 231 -1.01 -4.18 -15.36
CA ARG A 231 -0.68 -2.87 -14.82
C ARG A 231 0.79 -2.53 -15.02
N GLU A 232 1.69 -3.43 -14.70
CA GLU A 232 3.13 -3.23 -14.89
C GLU A 232 3.48 -2.98 -16.37
N LYS A 233 2.89 -3.75 -17.28
CA LYS A 233 3.10 -3.55 -18.73
C LYS A 233 2.55 -2.21 -19.21
N ILE A 234 1.48 -1.72 -18.64
CA ILE A 234 0.93 -0.39 -18.95
C ILE A 234 1.83 0.71 -18.37
N LEU A 235 2.29 0.57 -17.14
CA LEU A 235 3.20 1.53 -16.51
C LEU A 235 4.57 1.60 -17.19
N SER A 236 4.95 0.56 -17.94
CA SER A 236 6.16 0.60 -18.80
C SER A 236 6.02 1.50 -20.04
N ILE A 237 4.86 2.13 -20.25
CA ILE A 237 4.61 3.12 -21.31
C ILE A 237 4.98 4.49 -20.75
N PRO A 238 5.98 5.21 -21.30
CA PRO A 238 6.50 6.46 -20.71
C PRO A 238 5.47 7.57 -20.48
N GLU A 239 4.42 7.60 -21.30
CA GLU A 239 3.36 8.62 -21.23
C GLU A 239 2.29 8.30 -20.18
N VAL A 240 2.39 7.16 -19.45
CA VAL A 240 1.48 6.73 -18.40
C VAL A 240 2.12 6.95 -17.04
N ALA A 241 1.53 7.81 -16.22
CA ALA A 241 2.01 8.13 -14.88
C ALA A 241 1.46 7.17 -13.81
N ASP A 242 0.22 6.67 -14.01
CA ASP A 242 -0.42 5.70 -13.11
C ASP A 242 -1.49 4.90 -13.87
N ALA A 243 -1.82 3.70 -13.38
CA ALA A 243 -2.79 2.81 -13.99
C ALA A 243 -3.55 2.01 -12.93
N LEU A 244 -4.86 1.91 -13.11
CA LEU A 244 -5.73 1.00 -12.36
C LEU A 244 -6.38 0.04 -13.33
N ILE A 245 -6.20 -1.26 -13.10
CA ILE A 245 -6.77 -2.33 -13.91
C ILE A 245 -7.88 -3.01 -13.12
N LEU A 246 -9.02 -3.20 -13.75
CA LEU A 246 -10.23 -3.71 -13.13
C LEU A 246 -10.79 -4.89 -13.91
N SER A 247 -11.38 -5.83 -13.19
CA SER A 247 -12.32 -6.77 -13.76
C SER A 247 -13.70 -6.15 -13.80
N ALA A 248 -14.31 -6.14 -14.96
CA ALA A 248 -15.68 -5.64 -15.16
C ALA A 248 -16.56 -6.79 -15.67
N PRO A 249 -17.89 -6.75 -15.45
CA PRO A 249 -18.83 -7.67 -16.09
C PRO A 249 -18.65 -7.64 -17.61
N GLY A 250 -18.53 -8.80 -18.21
CA GLY A 250 -18.30 -8.93 -19.64
C GLY A 250 -19.53 -8.58 -20.47
N SER A 251 -19.29 -8.06 -21.66
CA SER A 251 -20.33 -7.83 -22.68
C SER A 251 -20.39 -9.02 -23.66
N LYS A 252 -21.53 -9.22 -24.31
CA LYS A 252 -21.73 -10.22 -25.38
C LYS A 252 -21.39 -11.68 -24.98
N GLY A 253 -21.93 -12.14 -23.82
CA GLY A 253 -21.81 -13.54 -23.39
C GLY A 253 -20.48 -13.93 -22.73
N ARG A 254 -19.69 -12.99 -22.29
CA ARG A 254 -18.49 -13.21 -21.48
C ARG A 254 -18.78 -12.93 -20.01
N GLU A 255 -18.22 -13.73 -19.11
CA GLU A 255 -18.36 -13.49 -17.67
C GLU A 255 -17.63 -12.24 -17.21
N HIS A 256 -16.41 -12.03 -17.70
CA HIS A 256 -15.55 -10.91 -17.31
C HIS A 256 -14.82 -10.30 -18.50
N GLU A 257 -14.56 -9.00 -18.41
CA GLU A 257 -13.64 -8.28 -19.30
C GLU A 257 -12.72 -7.36 -18.46
N ILE A 258 -11.60 -6.97 -19.08
CA ILE A 258 -10.63 -6.11 -18.42
C ILE A 258 -10.89 -4.66 -18.80
N ALA A 259 -10.99 -3.80 -17.79
CA ALA A 259 -11.05 -2.35 -17.94
C ALA A 259 -9.80 -1.70 -17.35
N ALA A 260 -9.38 -0.57 -17.89
CA ALA A 260 -8.23 0.20 -17.42
C ALA A 260 -8.57 1.69 -17.31
N VAL A 261 -8.17 2.31 -16.19
CA VAL A 261 -8.13 3.77 -16.04
C VAL A 261 -6.67 4.18 -15.94
N LEU A 262 -6.25 5.08 -16.80
CA LEU A 262 -4.86 5.50 -16.92
C LEU A 262 -4.75 7.01 -16.62
N GLU A 263 -3.74 7.37 -15.85
CA GLU A 263 -3.32 8.74 -15.65
C GLU A 263 -2.18 9.05 -16.63
N GLY A 264 -2.36 10.02 -17.52
CA GLY A 264 -1.31 10.34 -18.49
C GLY A 264 -1.78 11.10 -19.72
N LYS A 265 -0.84 11.38 -20.61
CA LYS A 265 -1.09 12.12 -21.87
C LYS A 265 -0.92 11.19 -23.09
N ILE A 266 -1.78 10.19 -23.19
CA ILE A 266 -1.75 9.18 -24.25
C ILE A 266 -3.19 8.87 -24.68
N SER A 267 -3.40 8.52 -25.94
CA SER A 267 -4.73 8.10 -26.40
C SER A 267 -4.96 6.60 -26.15
N PRO A 268 -6.22 6.16 -25.88
CA PRO A 268 -6.53 4.72 -25.75
C PRO A 268 -6.09 3.88 -26.95
N LYS A 269 -6.07 4.45 -28.15
CA LYS A 269 -5.62 3.80 -29.38
C LYS A 269 -4.10 3.51 -29.35
N GLN A 270 -3.32 4.47 -28.88
CA GLN A 270 -1.87 4.30 -28.73
C GLN A 270 -1.53 3.25 -27.66
N VAL A 271 -2.23 3.27 -26.52
CA VAL A 271 -2.09 2.26 -25.46
C VAL A 271 -2.35 0.87 -26.03
N ARG A 272 -3.48 0.65 -26.71
CA ARG A 272 -3.81 -0.64 -27.34
C ARG A 272 -2.73 -1.10 -28.30
N LYS A 273 -2.20 -0.21 -29.14
CA LYS A 273 -1.12 -0.53 -30.09
C LYS A 273 0.16 -0.99 -29.39
N GLN A 274 0.50 -0.38 -28.24
CA GLN A 274 1.68 -0.78 -27.48
C GLN A 274 1.44 -2.12 -26.74
N LEU A 275 0.27 -2.30 -26.15
CA LEU A 275 -0.09 -3.51 -25.42
C LEU A 275 -0.27 -4.73 -26.34
N SER A 276 -0.69 -4.55 -27.59
CA SER A 276 -0.82 -5.67 -28.54
C SER A 276 0.50 -6.38 -28.83
N LYS A 277 1.63 -5.75 -28.53
CA LYS A 277 2.97 -6.34 -28.66
C LYS A 277 3.45 -7.03 -27.37
N LYS A 278 2.78 -6.78 -26.23
CA LYS A 278 3.21 -7.19 -24.90
C LYS A 278 2.22 -8.12 -24.19
N LEU A 279 0.98 -8.15 -24.63
CA LEU A 279 -0.11 -8.90 -24.04
C LEU A 279 -0.87 -9.74 -25.04
N GLU A 280 -1.23 -10.93 -24.65
CA GLU A 280 -2.12 -11.79 -25.41
C GLU A 280 -3.51 -11.11 -25.60
N PRO A 281 -4.21 -11.39 -26.71
CA PRO A 281 -5.48 -10.73 -27.03
C PRO A 281 -6.55 -10.81 -25.93
N TYR A 282 -6.57 -11.92 -25.16
CA TYR A 282 -7.53 -12.11 -24.08
C TYR A 282 -7.19 -11.30 -22.83
N ALA A 283 -5.93 -10.90 -22.64
CA ALA A 283 -5.44 -10.12 -21.51
C ALA A 283 -5.44 -8.60 -21.78
N GLN A 284 -5.78 -8.16 -22.98
CA GLN A 284 -5.80 -6.73 -23.33
C GLN A 284 -7.05 -6.04 -22.76
N PRO A 285 -6.90 -4.87 -22.11
CA PRO A 285 -8.04 -4.09 -21.63
C PRO A 285 -8.95 -3.67 -22.80
N ARG A 286 -10.24 -3.99 -22.70
CA ARG A 286 -11.26 -3.61 -23.69
C ARG A 286 -11.72 -2.20 -23.52
N ASN A 287 -11.93 -1.80 -22.29
CA ASN A 287 -12.35 -0.47 -21.92
C ASN A 287 -11.17 0.30 -21.30
N ILE A 288 -10.68 1.30 -22.02
CA ILE A 288 -9.59 2.15 -21.55
C ILE A 288 -10.09 3.57 -21.43
N LYS A 289 -10.01 4.14 -20.24
CA LYS A 289 -10.25 5.54 -19.95
C LYS A 289 -8.93 6.21 -19.60
N VAL A 290 -8.63 7.34 -20.22
CA VAL A 290 -7.46 8.17 -19.90
C VAL A 290 -7.96 9.44 -19.24
N VAL A 291 -7.39 9.76 -18.08
CA VAL A 291 -7.75 10.91 -17.27
C VAL A 291 -6.49 11.70 -16.89
N ASP A 292 -6.64 12.98 -16.58
CA ASP A 292 -5.51 13.80 -16.08
C ASP A 292 -5.02 13.28 -14.71
N ARG A 293 -5.95 12.80 -13.88
CA ARG A 293 -5.67 12.21 -12.58
C ARG A 293 -6.70 11.14 -12.22
N ILE A 294 -6.23 9.96 -11.81
CA ILE A 294 -7.12 8.90 -11.33
C ILE A 294 -7.71 9.33 -9.99
N PRO A 295 -9.06 9.31 -9.83
CA PRO A 295 -9.70 9.70 -8.58
C PRO A 295 -9.19 8.92 -7.37
N ARG A 296 -8.82 9.65 -6.31
CA ARG A 296 -8.36 9.07 -5.03
C ARG A 296 -9.15 9.69 -3.88
N ASN A 297 -9.28 8.94 -2.79
CA ASN A 297 -9.84 9.42 -1.55
C ASN A 297 -8.78 10.18 -0.71
N HIS A 298 -9.17 10.71 0.44
CA HIS A 298 -8.29 11.45 1.37
C HIS A 298 -7.10 10.64 1.90
N MET A 299 -7.15 9.29 1.80
CA MET A 299 -6.06 8.39 2.16
C MET A 299 -5.11 8.07 0.99
N GLY A 300 -5.28 8.72 -0.16
CA GLY A 300 -4.50 8.42 -1.35
C GLY A 300 -4.88 7.12 -2.06
N LYS A 301 -5.87 6.36 -1.57
CA LYS A 301 -6.38 5.14 -2.22
C LYS A 301 -7.34 5.49 -3.35
N TYR A 302 -7.44 4.64 -4.36
CA TYR A 302 -8.36 4.81 -5.47
C TYR A 302 -9.81 4.92 -4.98
N ASP A 303 -10.52 5.95 -5.44
CA ASP A 303 -11.94 6.20 -5.17
C ASP A 303 -12.79 5.39 -6.17
N MET A 304 -13.12 4.16 -5.77
CA MET A 304 -13.78 3.20 -6.65
C MET A 304 -15.16 3.68 -7.13
N GLU A 305 -15.87 4.46 -6.31
CA GLU A 305 -17.18 5.00 -6.70
C GLU A 305 -17.06 5.99 -7.86
N LYS A 306 -16.12 6.92 -7.76
CA LYS A 306 -15.85 7.88 -8.85
C LYS A 306 -15.28 7.19 -10.08
N ILE A 307 -14.44 6.18 -9.89
CA ILE A 307 -13.85 5.41 -10.99
C ILE A 307 -14.92 4.62 -11.75
N GLN A 308 -15.86 3.98 -11.06
CA GLN A 308 -16.97 3.27 -11.71
C GLN A 308 -17.85 4.20 -12.56
N LYS A 309 -18.07 5.43 -12.11
CA LYS A 309 -18.81 6.44 -12.88
C LYS A 309 -18.13 6.78 -14.22
N LEU A 310 -16.81 6.64 -14.36
CA LEU A 310 -16.09 6.85 -15.63
C LEU A 310 -16.50 5.86 -16.72
N PHE A 311 -17.01 4.69 -16.35
CA PHE A 311 -17.42 3.64 -17.29
C PHE A 311 -18.91 3.58 -17.55
N GLN A 312 -19.73 4.38 -16.85
CA GLN A 312 -21.16 4.49 -17.12
C GLN A 312 -21.37 5.25 -18.43
N PRO A 313 -22.35 4.85 -19.25
CA PRO A 313 -22.74 5.64 -20.41
C PRO A 313 -23.31 7.00 -19.95
N SER A 314 -22.89 8.05 -20.64
CA SER A 314 -23.42 9.40 -20.48
C SER A 314 -24.85 9.48 -20.94
#